data_230329830f2ce93c010262456c0c47ba
#
_entry.id   230329830f2ce93c010262456c0c47ba
#
_cell.length_a   1.000
_cell.length_b   1.000
_cell.length_c   1.000
_cell.angle_alpha   90.00
_cell.angle_beta   90.00
_cell.angle_gamma   90.00
#
_symmetry.space_group_name_H-M   'P 1'
#
loop_
_entity.id
_entity.type
_entity.pdbx_description
1 polymer ?
#
loop_
_entity_poly.entity_id
_entity_poly.type
_entity_poly.pdbx_seq_one_letter_code
_entity_poly.pdbx_strand_id
1 'polypeptide(L)'
;MQRCRLQALLMFLMLGIATGAVAREPAVVIDAGSSYTRIVPVVSVLEDPTGKIEFEQVRSSAAFKPAPQIGTNFGFSQSAWWVRFSLSNPGDDDRHFVLREDYPLIDHLEFWASAHDGQWHEIATGDRTAFSTREFVHRDFLFDLEVPAGEQRTFYLRAASAGPVDLNLAIYGPHALVASVSGEQLAYGAYYGGFIVLVLYNFFIFLIVRDRAFVFYLLYAASYGLYFAIHNGLAFQFLWPDSPAWGNQSLLVMLSLSLVFGMQFTRTFLDTAAFAPRLDAFARITQWLAVLGLLASFTAPYALIILPVAILTVIVTTLIIVLGSIGLIKGYRPARFFMIAWGMLLTGVMIYMLKVFGVLPHNTFTQNAFQAGSLLEMVLLSLALASRVRELQRQSRTDTLTRIPNRRAFDELAAIEFDRARRGGVMALLVIDIDHFKRFNDEYGHARGDEVLKQVAEKLVNGVRQGDHVCRFGGEEFALVLPASNGEEAERVAGSLRKLVQETSSADAPITISVGVASTRDGAFASVDDLFRAADSALYRAKHEGRNRVVRYAP
;
A
#
# COMPACT_ATOMS: atom_id res chain seq x y z
N MET A 1 31.33 -11.23 81.28
CA MET A 1 30.85 -9.91 80.83
C MET A 1 31.84 -9.12 80.02
N GLN A 2 33.15 -9.33 80.09
CA GLN A 2 34.13 -8.59 79.27
C GLN A 2 34.26 -9.03 77.79
N ARG A 3 33.98 -10.30 77.45
CA ARG A 3 34.05 -10.77 76.03
C ARG A 3 32.90 -10.26 75.12
N CYS A 4 31.69 -10.01 75.68
CA CYS A 4 30.60 -9.42 74.89
C CYS A 4 30.80 -7.92 74.55
N ARG A 5 31.53 -7.19 75.40
CA ARG A 5 31.78 -5.75 75.09
C ARG A 5 32.85 -5.55 74.03
N LEU A 6 33.83 -6.47 73.91
CA LEU A 6 34.85 -6.42 72.88
C LEU A 6 34.30 -6.80 71.49
N GLN A 7 33.36 -7.77 71.43
CA GLN A 7 32.69 -8.12 70.20
C GLN A 7 31.71 -7.03 69.68
N ALA A 8 31.02 -6.34 70.58
CA ALA A 8 30.17 -5.19 70.22
C ALA A 8 31.00 -3.99 69.75
N LEU A 9 32.19 -3.77 70.33
CA LEU A 9 33.10 -2.68 69.93
C LEU A 9 33.74 -2.99 68.57
N LEU A 10 34.13 -4.22 68.28
CA LEU A 10 34.63 -4.66 66.97
C LEU A 10 33.53 -4.63 65.89
N MET A 11 32.28 -4.94 66.24
CA MET A 11 31.17 -4.83 65.33
C MET A 11 30.79 -3.37 65.00
N PHE A 12 30.96 -2.44 65.96
CA PHE A 12 30.81 -1.00 65.76
C PHE A 12 31.99 -0.37 64.99
N LEU A 13 33.21 -0.88 65.12
CA LEU A 13 34.37 -0.45 64.33
C LEU A 13 34.35 -0.98 62.89
N MET A 14 33.72 -2.14 62.67
CA MET A 14 33.49 -2.65 61.30
C MET A 14 32.33 -1.96 60.57
N LEU A 15 31.38 -1.34 61.29
CA LEU A 15 30.30 -0.53 60.69
C LEU A 15 30.75 0.91 60.37
N GLY A 16 31.90 1.34 60.81
CA GLY A 16 32.40 2.71 60.63
C GLY A 16 33.31 2.93 59.46
N ILE A 17 33.64 1.89 58.66
CA ILE A 17 34.41 2.00 57.43
C ILE A 17 33.58 1.48 56.25
N ALA A 18 32.30 1.85 56.16
CA ALA A 18 31.63 2.01 54.92
C ALA A 18 31.98 3.38 54.40
N THR A 19 33.26 3.57 53.98
CA THR A 19 33.59 4.58 53.04
C THR A 19 32.64 4.38 51.85
N GLY A 20 31.77 5.35 51.62
CA GLY A 20 30.90 5.36 50.47
C GLY A 20 31.78 5.24 49.22
N ALA A 21 31.97 4.01 48.77
CA ALA A 21 32.31 3.76 47.41
C ALA A 21 31.10 4.26 46.64
N VAL A 22 31.15 5.50 46.18
CA VAL A 22 30.31 5.98 45.08
C VAL A 22 30.47 4.90 44.02
N ALA A 23 29.47 4.08 43.83
CA ALA A 23 29.48 3.06 42.79
C ALA A 23 29.74 3.83 41.49
N ARG A 24 30.99 3.73 40.99
CA ARG A 24 31.32 4.32 39.68
C ARG A 24 30.34 3.70 38.71
N GLU A 25 29.59 4.55 38.02
CA GLU A 25 28.75 4.08 36.94
C GLU A 25 29.59 3.29 35.92
N PRO A 26 29.04 2.21 35.35
CA PRO A 26 29.75 1.44 34.34
C PRO A 26 30.06 2.37 33.16
N ALA A 27 31.32 2.73 32.97
CA ALA A 27 31.75 3.46 31.79
C ALA A 27 31.86 2.51 30.60
N VAL A 28 31.42 2.96 29.44
CA VAL A 28 31.66 2.23 28.19
C VAL A 28 33.13 2.43 27.84
N VAL A 29 33.90 1.35 27.86
CA VAL A 29 35.30 1.37 27.47
C VAL A 29 35.37 1.39 25.95
N ILE A 30 36.05 2.41 25.41
CA ILE A 30 36.24 2.61 23.99
C ILE A 30 37.70 2.27 23.65
N ASP A 31 37.93 1.14 23.01
CA ASP A 31 39.23 0.73 22.52
C ASP A 31 39.47 1.08 21.05
N ALA A 32 40.66 0.83 20.52
CA ALA A 32 41.03 1.14 19.14
C ALA A 32 40.19 0.37 18.09
N GLY A 33 39.58 -0.73 18.48
CA GLY A 33 38.73 -1.58 17.61
C GLY A 33 37.23 -1.25 17.71
N SER A 34 36.82 -0.35 18.61
CA SER A 34 35.39 -0.01 18.79
C SER A 34 34.85 0.77 17.60
N SER A 35 34.14 0.10 16.74
CA SER A 35 33.51 0.69 15.54
C SER A 35 32.06 1.09 15.77
N TYR A 36 31.33 0.32 16.60
CA TYR A 36 29.92 0.54 16.93
C TYR A 36 29.61 -0.04 18.30
N THR A 37 28.92 0.73 19.15
CA THR A 37 28.46 0.26 20.47
C THR A 37 27.09 0.86 20.78
N ARG A 38 26.10 0.00 21.01
CA ARG A 38 24.81 0.42 21.55
C ARG A 38 24.95 0.64 23.06
N ILE A 39 24.66 1.86 23.52
CA ILE A 39 24.87 2.23 24.93
C ILE A 39 23.62 2.12 25.82
N VAL A 40 22.46 1.91 25.23
CA VAL A 40 21.18 1.77 25.96
C VAL A 40 21.26 0.87 27.22
N PRO A 41 21.95 -0.28 27.20
CA PRO A 41 22.02 -1.15 28.38
C PRO A 41 22.86 -0.59 29.54
N VAL A 42 23.67 0.43 29.30
CA VAL A 42 24.63 0.95 30.29
C VAL A 42 24.38 2.41 30.67
N VAL A 43 23.32 3.03 30.16
CA VAL A 43 22.95 4.38 30.52
C VAL A 43 22.14 4.44 31.80
N SER A 44 22.24 5.55 32.51
CA SER A 44 21.38 5.88 33.64
C SER A 44 20.34 6.92 33.24
N VAL A 45 19.11 6.78 33.74
CA VAL A 45 18.01 7.66 33.41
C VAL A 45 17.41 8.35 34.63
N LEU A 46 16.92 9.57 34.44
CA LEU A 46 16.20 10.35 35.44
C LEU A 46 14.93 10.90 34.80
N GLU A 47 13.79 10.61 35.38
CA GLU A 47 12.51 11.22 34.98
C GLU A 47 12.34 12.59 35.61
N ASP A 48 11.99 13.59 34.80
CA ASP A 48 11.58 14.91 35.22
C ASP A 48 10.11 15.16 34.87
N PRO A 49 9.17 14.86 35.78
CA PRO A 49 7.74 15.04 35.56
C PRO A 49 7.33 16.50 35.38
N THR A 50 8.16 17.44 35.82
CA THR A 50 7.88 18.86 35.72
C THR A 50 8.40 19.50 34.43
N GLY A 51 9.39 18.83 33.79
CA GLY A 51 10.13 19.35 32.64
C GLY A 51 10.96 20.59 32.93
N LYS A 52 11.23 20.89 34.24
CA LYS A 52 11.84 22.15 34.69
C LYS A 52 13.16 21.94 35.46
N ILE A 53 13.64 20.73 35.62
CA ILE A 53 14.89 20.47 36.31
C ILE A 53 16.04 21.01 35.43
N GLU A 54 16.80 21.95 35.96
CA GLU A 54 17.93 22.55 35.26
C GLU A 54 19.17 21.63 35.27
N PHE A 55 20.04 21.77 34.29
CA PHE A 55 21.24 20.93 34.12
C PHE A 55 22.13 20.85 35.38
N GLU A 56 22.36 21.96 36.08
CA GLU A 56 23.19 22.00 37.29
C GLU A 56 22.63 21.14 38.44
N GLN A 57 21.29 21.05 38.53
CA GLN A 57 20.61 20.20 39.51
C GLN A 57 20.72 18.73 39.10
N VAL A 58 20.59 18.44 37.79
CA VAL A 58 20.73 17.09 37.26
C VAL A 58 22.14 16.56 37.41
N ARG A 59 23.13 17.39 37.12
CA ARG A 59 24.55 17.02 37.23
C ARG A 59 24.96 16.56 38.64
N SER A 60 24.40 17.19 39.68
CA SER A 60 24.62 16.85 41.07
C SER A 60 23.67 15.79 41.65
N SER A 61 22.71 15.34 40.85
CA SER A 61 21.63 14.45 41.30
C SER A 61 22.11 13.01 41.50
N ALA A 62 21.79 12.44 42.66
CA ALA A 62 21.95 11.02 42.93
C ALA A 62 20.72 10.17 42.51
N ALA A 63 19.68 10.80 41.93
CA ALA A 63 18.43 10.14 41.61
C ALA A 63 18.43 9.36 40.27
N PHE A 64 19.54 9.34 39.56
CA PHE A 64 19.69 8.53 38.36
C PHE A 64 19.55 7.02 38.68
N LYS A 65 18.81 6.31 37.83
CA LYS A 65 18.63 4.87 37.92
C LYS A 65 19.12 4.21 36.64
N PRO A 66 19.62 2.97 36.70
CA PRO A 66 19.93 2.23 35.47
C PRO A 66 18.71 2.20 34.54
N ALA A 67 18.94 2.29 33.23
CA ALA A 67 17.87 2.18 32.25
C ALA A 67 17.12 0.87 32.41
N PRO A 68 15.78 0.84 32.15
CA PRO A 68 15.00 -0.39 32.17
C PRO A 68 15.59 -1.43 31.21
N GLN A 69 15.49 -2.72 31.55
CA GLN A 69 15.95 -3.81 30.68
C GLN A 69 15.24 -3.83 29.31
N ILE A 70 14.03 -3.28 29.24
CA ILE A 70 13.23 -3.17 28.01
C ILE A 70 13.81 -2.11 27.04
N GLY A 71 14.73 -1.24 27.54
CA GLY A 71 15.32 -0.14 26.75
C GLY A 71 14.88 1.24 27.25
N THR A 72 15.20 2.24 26.43
CA THR A 72 14.94 3.67 26.70
C THR A 72 13.74 4.21 25.91
N ASN A 73 12.76 3.34 25.66
CA ASN A 73 11.46 3.74 25.11
C ASN A 73 10.49 4.03 26.27
N PHE A 74 10.19 5.30 26.50
CA PHE A 74 9.29 5.78 27.55
C PHE A 74 7.85 5.99 27.07
N GLY A 75 7.57 5.68 25.79
CA GLY A 75 6.25 5.83 25.19
C GLY A 75 5.75 7.28 25.16
N PHE A 76 4.44 7.47 25.21
CA PHE A 76 3.83 8.78 25.34
C PHE A 76 3.96 9.27 26.79
N SER A 77 4.87 10.20 27.04
CA SER A 77 5.15 10.77 28.37
C SER A 77 5.07 12.29 28.30
N GLN A 78 4.53 12.90 29.37
CA GLN A 78 4.60 14.34 29.54
C GLN A 78 5.85 14.79 30.30
N SER A 79 6.61 13.83 30.83
CA SER A 79 7.87 14.06 31.54
C SER A 79 9.01 14.33 30.54
N ALA A 80 9.96 15.18 30.92
CA ALA A 80 11.28 15.17 30.28
C ALA A 80 12.10 14.01 30.86
N TRP A 81 12.97 13.45 30.03
CA TRP A 81 13.83 12.33 30.41
C TRP A 81 15.29 12.73 30.24
N TRP A 82 16.03 12.61 31.33
CA TRP A 82 17.47 12.79 31.31
C TRP A 82 18.18 11.44 31.22
N VAL A 83 19.16 11.37 30.35
CA VAL A 83 20.04 10.21 30.16
C VAL A 83 21.44 10.62 30.50
N ARG A 84 22.14 9.82 31.30
CA ARG A 84 23.55 10.01 31.65
C ARG A 84 24.32 8.76 31.26
N PHE A 85 25.49 8.96 30.63
CA PHE A 85 26.40 7.88 30.28
C PHE A 85 27.84 8.38 30.37
N SER A 86 28.80 7.46 30.56
CA SER A 86 30.22 7.77 30.64
C SER A 86 31.00 6.93 29.63
N LEU A 87 31.98 7.56 28.98
CA LEU A 87 32.92 6.91 28.08
C LEU A 87 34.30 6.97 28.70
N SER A 88 35.08 5.89 28.58
CA SER A 88 36.48 5.82 29.01
C SER A 88 37.35 5.45 27.83
N ASN A 89 38.37 6.29 27.60
CA ASN A 89 39.42 6.07 26.62
C ASN A 89 40.70 5.64 27.32
N PRO A 90 41.02 4.35 27.41
CA PRO A 90 42.27 3.88 28.05
C PRO A 90 43.49 3.98 27.13
N GLY A 91 43.33 4.46 25.90
CA GLY A 91 44.42 4.61 24.93
C GLY A 91 45.28 5.87 25.15
N ASP A 92 46.35 5.95 24.37
CA ASP A 92 47.32 7.05 24.45
C ASP A 92 47.00 8.24 23.53
N ASP A 93 45.98 8.08 22.66
CA ASP A 93 45.54 9.10 21.71
C ASP A 93 44.13 9.57 22.02
N ASP A 94 43.84 10.85 21.73
CA ASP A 94 42.49 11.42 21.80
C ASP A 94 41.58 10.74 20.78
N ARG A 95 40.32 10.49 21.16
CA ARG A 95 39.39 9.78 20.31
C ARG A 95 38.11 10.55 20.08
N HIS A 96 37.68 10.53 18.81
CA HIS A 96 36.43 11.09 18.38
C HIS A 96 35.45 9.96 18.03
N PHE A 97 34.23 10.10 18.51
CA PHE A 97 33.11 9.24 18.24
C PHE A 97 31.87 10.10 17.95
N VAL A 98 30.85 9.51 17.39
CA VAL A 98 29.59 10.20 17.19
C VAL A 98 28.49 9.46 17.94
N LEU A 99 27.80 10.15 18.84
CA LEU A 99 26.53 9.68 19.42
C LEU A 99 25.45 9.85 18.36
N ARG A 100 24.71 8.80 18.10
CA ARG A 100 23.55 8.83 17.23
C ARG A 100 22.28 8.49 18.01
N GLU A 101 21.28 9.35 17.89
CA GLU A 101 19.89 9.07 18.23
C GLU A 101 19.08 8.95 16.95
N ASP A 102 18.50 7.78 16.67
CA ASP A 102 17.93 7.42 15.36
C ASP A 102 16.40 7.65 15.25
N TYR A 103 15.76 8.22 16.28
CA TYR A 103 14.36 8.62 16.23
C TYR A 103 14.22 10.14 15.96
N PRO A 104 13.89 10.53 14.70
CA PRO A 104 14.00 11.92 14.27
C PRO A 104 12.86 12.84 14.75
N LEU A 105 11.82 12.31 15.44
CA LEU A 105 10.59 13.01 15.84
C LEU A 105 10.57 13.33 17.35
N ILE A 106 11.72 13.72 17.91
CA ILE A 106 11.81 14.23 19.29
C ILE A 106 11.65 15.75 19.26
N ASP A 107 10.65 16.28 19.98
CA ASP A 107 10.33 17.71 19.98
C ASP A 107 11.50 18.57 20.45
N HIS A 108 12.09 18.21 21.59
CA HIS A 108 13.22 18.91 22.22
C HIS A 108 14.28 17.91 22.66
N LEU A 109 15.49 18.08 22.18
CA LEU A 109 16.65 17.27 22.51
C LEU A 109 17.82 18.19 22.85
N GLU A 110 18.34 18.08 24.07
CA GLU A 110 19.46 18.86 24.56
C GLU A 110 20.62 17.92 24.90
N PHE A 111 21.76 18.14 24.31
CA PHE A 111 22.99 17.37 24.57
C PHE A 111 24.01 18.24 25.29
N TRP A 112 24.62 17.67 26.34
CA TRP A 112 25.56 18.35 27.20
C TRP A 112 26.88 17.59 27.26
N ALA A 113 27.97 18.26 26.88
CA ALA A 113 29.35 17.74 26.94
C ALA A 113 30.27 18.73 27.66
N SER A 114 31.22 18.21 28.43
CA SER A 114 32.27 19.06 29.04
C SER A 114 33.39 19.29 28.05
N ALA A 115 33.83 20.56 27.90
CA ALA A 115 35.04 20.92 27.17
C ALA A 115 36.31 20.62 27.97
N HIS A 116 37.49 20.80 27.36
CA HIS A 116 38.80 20.64 28.01
C HIS A 116 39.03 21.59 29.20
N ASP A 117 38.37 22.75 29.16
CA ASP A 117 38.47 23.78 30.24
C ASP A 117 37.51 23.49 31.41
N GLY A 118 36.77 22.40 31.35
CA GLY A 118 35.77 22.01 32.36
C GLY A 118 34.44 22.75 32.25
N GLN A 119 34.25 23.60 31.22
CA GLN A 119 32.96 24.24 30.93
C GLN A 119 32.05 23.23 30.23
N TRP A 120 30.74 23.38 30.46
CA TRP A 120 29.70 22.54 29.81
C TRP A 120 29.14 23.29 28.62
N HIS A 121 29.12 22.62 27.46
CA HIS A 121 28.49 23.09 26.25
C HIS A 121 27.16 22.37 26.04
N GLU A 122 26.16 23.16 25.72
CA GLU A 122 24.83 22.69 25.36
C GLU A 122 24.63 22.75 23.85
N ILE A 123 24.12 21.69 23.28
CA ILE A 123 23.58 21.66 21.92
C ILE A 123 22.08 21.38 22.04
N ALA A 124 21.24 22.41 21.80
CA ALA A 124 19.79 22.30 21.85
C ALA A 124 19.24 22.15 20.42
N THR A 125 18.51 21.10 20.20
CA THR A 125 17.92 20.75 18.90
C THR A 125 16.57 20.04 19.08
N GLY A 126 15.99 19.50 18.02
CA GLY A 126 14.72 18.79 18.04
C GLY A 126 13.95 19.01 16.74
N ASP A 127 12.78 18.40 16.62
CA ASP A 127 11.91 18.61 15.44
C ASP A 127 11.04 19.88 15.58
N ARG A 128 11.04 20.52 16.75
CA ARG A 128 10.42 21.84 17.00
C ARG A 128 11.36 23.02 16.74
N THR A 129 12.61 22.75 16.43
CA THR A 129 13.62 23.76 16.10
C THR A 129 13.98 23.66 14.62
N ALA A 130 14.59 24.71 14.04
CA ALA A 130 15.04 24.67 12.66
C ALA A 130 16.04 23.54 12.45
N PHE A 131 16.03 22.91 11.28
CA PHE A 131 16.95 21.79 10.97
C PHE A 131 18.42 22.19 11.11
N SER A 132 18.74 23.46 10.89
CA SER A 132 20.08 24.04 11.04
C SER A 132 20.64 24.03 12.48
N THR A 133 19.82 23.73 13.49
CA THR A 133 20.29 23.56 14.88
C THR A 133 21.00 22.22 15.11
N ARG A 134 20.89 21.27 14.17
CA ARG A 134 21.60 20.00 14.23
C ARG A 134 23.07 20.19 13.95
N GLU A 135 23.92 19.59 14.77
CA GLU A 135 25.37 19.67 14.61
C GLU A 135 25.83 19.06 13.27
N PHE A 136 25.18 17.98 12.83
CA PHE A 136 25.42 17.37 11.53
C PHE A 136 24.18 17.48 10.65
N VAL A 137 24.38 17.69 9.35
CA VAL A 137 23.29 17.71 8.34
C VAL A 137 22.81 16.28 8.09
N HIS A 138 22.04 15.74 9.04
CA HIS A 138 21.50 14.38 8.98
C HIS A 138 20.08 14.32 9.55
N ARG A 139 19.26 13.39 9.04
CA ARG A 139 17.88 13.17 9.49
C ARG A 139 17.77 12.72 10.96
N ASP A 140 18.78 11.99 11.46
CA ASP A 140 18.91 11.60 12.86
C ASP A 140 19.71 12.67 13.62
N PHE A 141 19.63 12.63 14.94
CA PHE A 141 20.44 13.51 15.78
C PHE A 141 21.82 12.88 16.00
N LEU A 142 22.86 13.61 15.57
CA LEU A 142 24.26 13.21 15.69
C LEU A 142 24.97 14.25 16.51
N PHE A 143 25.81 13.81 17.50
CA PHE A 143 26.60 14.68 18.36
C PHE A 143 28.03 14.18 18.39
N ASP A 144 28.98 15.08 18.23
CA ASP A 144 30.41 14.75 18.35
C ASP A 144 30.79 14.49 19.81
N LEU A 145 31.57 13.44 20.03
CA LEU A 145 32.06 13.01 21.34
C LEU A 145 33.57 12.95 21.30
N GLU A 146 34.22 13.85 22.02
CA GLU A 146 35.66 13.84 22.21
C GLU A 146 36.02 13.28 23.59
N VAL A 147 36.88 12.26 23.63
CA VAL A 147 37.37 11.65 24.86
C VAL A 147 38.91 11.62 24.82
N PRO A 148 39.60 12.49 25.58
CA PRO A 148 41.04 12.55 25.60
C PRO A 148 41.70 11.25 26.07
N ALA A 149 42.97 11.10 25.72
CA ALA A 149 43.82 9.97 26.12
C ALA A 149 43.83 9.77 27.64
N GLY A 150 43.58 8.54 28.09
CA GLY A 150 43.56 8.14 29.49
C GLY A 150 42.39 8.71 30.32
N GLU A 151 41.46 9.45 29.72
CA GLU A 151 40.35 10.08 30.44
C GLU A 151 39.07 9.30 30.41
N GLN A 152 38.18 9.61 31.36
CA GLN A 152 36.78 9.24 31.38
C GLN A 152 35.94 10.50 31.35
N ARG A 153 35.01 10.61 30.39
CA ARG A 153 34.07 11.73 30.26
C ARG A 153 32.63 11.28 30.44
N THR A 154 31.83 12.12 31.07
CA THR A 154 30.40 11.91 31.28
C THR A 154 29.62 12.89 30.41
N PHE A 155 28.58 12.38 29.79
CA PHE A 155 27.68 13.11 28.89
C PHE A 155 26.24 13.01 29.39
N TYR A 156 25.47 14.04 29.09
CA TYR A 156 24.05 14.09 29.45
C TYR A 156 23.22 14.41 28.20
N LEU A 157 22.04 13.79 28.14
CA LEU A 157 21.06 14.04 27.12
C LEU A 157 19.69 14.26 27.80
N ARG A 158 18.99 15.31 27.41
CA ARG A 158 17.62 15.57 27.83
C ARG A 158 16.70 15.45 26.64
N ALA A 159 15.63 14.68 26.75
CA ALA A 159 14.63 14.52 25.72
C ALA A 159 13.23 14.83 26.28
N ALA A 160 12.46 15.62 25.55
CA ALA A 160 11.07 15.90 25.85
C ALA A 160 10.27 15.94 24.56
N SER A 161 9.11 15.27 24.51
CA SER A 161 8.29 15.22 23.31
C SER A 161 6.80 15.09 23.67
N ALA A 162 5.96 15.76 22.90
CA ALA A 162 4.51 15.54 22.91
C ALA A 162 4.11 14.22 22.22
N GLY A 163 5.02 13.66 21.41
CA GLY A 163 4.96 12.33 20.84
C GLY A 163 5.59 11.26 21.73
N PRO A 164 5.88 10.06 21.22
CA PRO A 164 6.63 9.05 21.94
C PRO A 164 8.08 9.50 22.18
N VAL A 165 8.60 9.22 23.37
CA VAL A 165 10.02 9.38 23.69
C VAL A 165 10.69 8.01 23.54
N ASP A 166 11.32 7.76 22.39
CA ASP A 166 12.06 6.53 22.09
C ASP A 166 13.53 6.89 21.86
N LEU A 167 14.40 6.60 22.83
CA LEU A 167 15.82 6.93 22.77
C LEU A 167 16.65 5.71 22.43
N ASN A 168 17.10 5.62 21.20
CA ASN A 168 17.90 4.49 20.70
C ASN A 168 19.37 4.91 20.49
N LEU A 169 20.06 5.13 21.60
CA LEU A 169 21.40 5.69 21.63
C LEU A 169 22.48 4.68 21.23
N ALA A 170 23.30 5.06 20.26
CA ALA A 170 24.47 4.29 19.83
C ALA A 170 25.66 5.20 19.55
N ILE A 171 26.86 4.69 19.83
CA ILE A 171 28.12 5.36 19.55
C ILE A 171 28.78 4.72 18.34
N TYR A 172 29.20 5.56 17.43
CA TYR A 172 29.88 5.15 16.20
C TYR A 172 31.26 5.76 16.11
N GLY A 173 32.24 4.95 15.72
CA GLY A 173 33.48 5.51 15.16
C GLY A 173 33.19 6.14 13.79
N PRO A 174 33.98 7.16 13.35
CA PRO A 174 33.69 7.89 12.11
C PRO A 174 33.54 7.02 10.88
N HIS A 175 34.39 6.02 10.68
CA HIS A 175 34.30 5.09 9.55
C HIS A 175 33.06 4.23 9.60
N ALA A 176 32.64 3.75 10.76
CA ALA A 176 31.46 2.94 10.94
C ALA A 176 30.18 3.75 10.71
N LEU A 177 30.16 5.02 11.12
CA LEU A 177 29.05 5.93 10.86
C LEU A 177 28.86 6.13 9.35
N VAL A 178 29.94 6.44 8.62
CA VAL A 178 29.89 6.63 7.16
C VAL A 178 29.36 5.37 6.46
N ALA A 179 29.84 4.19 6.86
CA ALA A 179 29.36 2.93 6.29
C ALA A 179 27.86 2.69 6.59
N SER A 180 27.42 2.95 7.83
CA SER A 180 26.01 2.81 8.23
C SER A 180 25.12 3.77 7.46
N VAL A 181 25.46 5.06 7.43
CA VAL A 181 24.70 6.10 6.73
C VAL A 181 24.63 5.83 5.23
N SER A 182 25.74 5.41 4.60
CA SER A 182 25.75 5.08 3.18
C SER A 182 24.82 3.90 2.84
N GLY A 183 24.82 2.86 3.68
CA GLY A 183 23.92 1.71 3.52
C GLY A 183 22.46 2.10 3.68
N GLU A 184 22.14 2.93 4.65
CA GLU A 184 20.78 3.44 4.87
C GLU A 184 20.32 4.35 3.73
N GLN A 185 21.17 5.25 3.24
CA GLN A 185 20.83 6.11 2.10
C GLN A 185 20.53 5.29 0.84
N LEU A 186 21.29 4.21 0.57
CA LEU A 186 20.99 3.30 -0.52
C LEU A 186 19.65 2.61 -0.33
N ALA A 187 19.35 2.13 0.88
CA ALA A 187 18.07 1.47 1.19
C ALA A 187 16.88 2.42 1.03
N TYR A 188 16.97 3.65 1.57
CA TYR A 188 15.93 4.67 1.40
C TYR A 188 15.80 5.12 -0.05
N GLY A 189 16.92 5.29 -0.77
CA GLY A 189 16.90 5.61 -2.20
C GLY A 189 16.20 4.53 -3.02
N ALA A 190 16.46 3.25 -2.76
CA ALA A 190 15.79 2.14 -3.39
C ALA A 190 14.28 2.09 -3.03
N TYR A 191 13.94 2.32 -1.77
CA TYR A 191 12.54 2.36 -1.31
C TYR A 191 11.75 3.48 -1.99
N TYR A 192 12.20 4.73 -1.88
CA TYR A 192 11.48 5.87 -2.44
C TYR A 192 11.53 5.90 -3.97
N GLY A 193 12.65 5.45 -4.57
CA GLY A 193 12.76 5.28 -6.02
C GLY A 193 11.75 4.26 -6.55
N GLY A 194 11.68 3.08 -5.93
CA GLY A 194 10.68 2.06 -6.25
C GLY A 194 9.25 2.56 -6.05
N PHE A 195 9.01 3.30 -4.96
CA PHE A 195 7.74 3.93 -4.66
C PHE A 195 7.29 4.91 -5.76
N ILE A 196 8.17 5.83 -6.17
CA ILE A 196 7.88 6.80 -7.24
C ILE A 196 7.59 6.08 -8.56
N VAL A 197 8.38 5.07 -8.91
CA VAL A 197 8.16 4.26 -10.12
C VAL A 197 6.78 3.60 -10.10
N LEU A 198 6.36 3.02 -8.97
CA LEU A 198 5.04 2.41 -8.83
C LEU A 198 3.90 3.43 -8.94
N VAL A 199 4.05 4.62 -8.35
CA VAL A 199 3.07 5.70 -8.47
C VAL A 199 2.94 6.15 -9.92
N LEU A 200 4.06 6.41 -10.60
CA LEU A 200 4.06 6.81 -12.01
C LEU A 200 3.48 5.72 -12.91
N TYR A 201 3.84 4.46 -12.70
CA TYR A 201 3.29 3.32 -13.44
C TYR A 201 1.76 3.27 -13.33
N ASN A 202 1.22 3.33 -12.11
CA ASN A 202 -0.23 3.31 -11.90
C ASN A 202 -0.91 4.59 -12.41
N PHE A 203 -0.23 5.74 -12.39
CA PHE A 203 -0.73 6.97 -13.00
C PHE A 203 -0.89 6.83 -14.52
N PHE A 204 0.10 6.26 -15.23
CA PHE A 204 -0.03 6.02 -16.67
C PHE A 204 -1.13 5.00 -16.99
N ILE A 205 -1.27 3.95 -16.18
CA ILE A 205 -2.40 3.02 -16.33
C ILE A 205 -3.73 3.76 -16.13
N PHE A 206 -3.83 4.64 -15.14
CA PHE A 206 -5.04 5.45 -14.93
C PHE A 206 -5.42 6.27 -16.16
N LEU A 207 -4.45 6.91 -16.84
CA LEU A 207 -4.73 7.70 -18.06
C LEU A 207 -5.38 6.85 -19.16
N ILE A 208 -5.06 5.57 -19.23
CA ILE A 208 -5.59 4.62 -20.23
C ILE A 208 -6.95 4.06 -19.77
N VAL A 209 -7.03 3.57 -18.54
CA VAL A 209 -8.19 2.82 -18.03
C VAL A 209 -9.29 3.76 -17.53
N ARG A 210 -8.93 4.91 -16.93
CA ARG A 210 -9.83 5.92 -16.37
C ARG A 210 -10.80 5.39 -15.29
N ASP A 211 -10.44 4.31 -14.58
CA ASP A 211 -11.20 3.83 -13.43
C ASP A 211 -10.86 4.67 -12.19
N ARG A 212 -11.90 5.15 -11.49
CA ARG A 212 -11.77 5.98 -10.27
C ARG A 212 -10.99 5.31 -9.14
N ALA A 213 -10.95 3.98 -9.09
CA ALA A 213 -10.17 3.26 -8.08
C ALA A 213 -8.67 3.59 -8.17
N PHE A 214 -8.13 3.80 -9.40
CA PHE A 214 -6.73 4.22 -9.57
C PHE A 214 -6.46 5.60 -8.99
N VAL A 215 -7.38 6.55 -9.13
CA VAL A 215 -7.22 7.90 -8.56
C VAL A 215 -7.09 7.82 -7.04
N PHE A 216 -8.01 7.10 -6.39
CA PHE A 216 -7.99 6.96 -4.93
C PHE A 216 -6.77 6.17 -4.44
N TYR A 217 -6.33 5.17 -5.19
CA TYR A 217 -5.08 4.47 -4.92
C TYR A 217 -3.88 5.40 -5.00
N LEU A 218 -3.77 6.22 -6.04
CA LEU A 218 -2.66 7.17 -6.21
C LEU A 218 -2.62 8.22 -5.10
N LEU A 219 -3.77 8.74 -4.71
CA LEU A 219 -3.87 9.69 -3.59
C LEU A 219 -3.52 9.03 -2.26
N TYR A 220 -3.99 7.81 -2.01
CA TYR A 220 -3.59 7.01 -0.85
C TYR A 220 -2.09 6.78 -0.83
N ALA A 221 -1.53 6.28 -1.94
CA ALA A 221 -0.11 6.02 -2.06
C ALA A 221 0.72 7.28 -1.83
N ALA A 222 0.40 8.40 -2.49
CA ALA A 222 1.14 9.65 -2.33
C ALA A 222 1.11 10.16 -0.88
N SER A 223 -0.06 10.14 -0.23
CA SER A 223 -0.21 10.56 1.17
C SER A 223 0.59 9.66 2.11
N TYR A 224 0.53 8.35 1.89
CA TYR A 224 1.21 7.36 2.71
C TYR A 224 2.73 7.37 2.51
N GLY A 225 3.21 7.55 1.27
CA GLY A 225 4.63 7.70 0.98
C GLY A 225 5.23 8.96 1.60
N LEU A 226 4.50 10.07 1.57
CA LEU A 226 4.93 11.30 2.20
C LEU A 226 4.88 11.20 3.73
N TYR A 227 3.87 10.49 4.29
CA TYR A 227 3.85 10.15 5.72
C TYR A 227 5.13 9.43 6.15
N PHE A 228 5.60 8.43 5.38
CA PHE A 228 6.87 7.76 5.67
C PHE A 228 8.08 8.67 5.54
N ALA A 229 8.11 9.57 4.56
CA ALA A 229 9.21 10.53 4.42
C ALA A 229 9.30 11.48 5.62
N ILE A 230 8.14 11.86 6.18
CA ILE A 230 8.07 12.66 7.42
C ILE A 230 8.50 11.83 8.62
N HIS A 231 7.92 10.63 8.78
CA HIS A 231 8.23 9.73 9.88
C HIS A 231 9.72 9.36 9.97
N ASN A 232 10.40 9.25 8.83
CA ASN A 232 11.82 8.96 8.73
C ASN A 232 12.71 10.21 8.84
N GLY A 233 12.16 11.41 9.07
CA GLY A 233 12.90 12.66 9.15
C GLY A 233 13.41 13.22 7.80
N LEU A 234 13.23 12.48 6.69
CA LEU A 234 13.69 12.90 5.35
C LEU A 234 12.94 14.13 4.83
N ALA A 235 11.62 14.20 5.07
CA ALA A 235 10.85 15.34 4.65
C ALA A 235 11.28 16.62 5.38
N PHE A 236 11.62 16.53 6.67
CA PHE A 236 12.15 17.66 7.41
C PHE A 236 13.53 18.09 6.89
N GLN A 237 14.40 17.12 6.57
CA GLN A 237 15.74 17.41 6.04
C GLN A 237 15.69 18.07 4.64
N PHE A 238 14.82 17.62 3.73
CA PHE A 238 14.91 17.97 2.31
C PHE A 238 13.76 18.85 1.79
N LEU A 239 12.57 18.81 2.40
CA LEU A 239 11.40 19.51 1.87
C LEU A 239 11.08 20.80 2.63
N TRP A 240 11.24 20.83 3.94
CA TRP A 240 10.90 22.00 4.78
C TRP A 240 11.80 22.18 6.01
N PRO A 241 13.14 22.28 5.84
CA PRO A 241 14.10 22.37 6.96
C PRO A 241 13.87 23.59 7.86
N ASP A 242 13.33 24.66 7.30
CA ASP A 242 13.10 25.92 8.01
C ASP A 242 11.66 26.07 8.54
N SER A 243 10.85 24.99 8.49
CA SER A 243 9.44 25.04 8.88
C SER A 243 9.09 23.93 9.88
N PRO A 244 9.65 23.96 11.11
CA PRO A 244 9.45 22.91 12.11
C PRO A 244 7.98 22.76 12.52
N ALA A 245 7.21 23.85 12.60
CA ALA A 245 5.79 23.80 12.90
C ALA A 245 5.01 22.97 11.87
N TRP A 246 5.31 23.16 10.59
CA TRP A 246 4.73 22.34 9.50
C TRP A 246 5.24 20.91 9.56
N GLY A 247 6.52 20.68 9.85
CA GLY A 247 7.11 19.36 10.02
C GLY A 247 6.25 18.47 10.91
N ASN A 248 5.89 18.95 12.08
CA ASN A 248 5.07 18.24 13.06
C ASN A 248 3.61 18.05 12.61
N GLN A 249 2.98 19.10 12.08
CA GLN A 249 1.59 19.03 11.61
C GLN A 249 1.45 18.14 10.39
N SER A 250 2.43 18.15 9.49
CA SER A 250 2.40 17.39 8.23
C SER A 250 2.26 15.88 8.45
N LEU A 251 2.78 15.33 9.55
CA LEU A 251 2.62 13.92 9.92
C LEU A 251 1.14 13.55 10.08
N LEU A 252 0.41 14.35 10.87
CA LEU A 252 -1.03 14.13 11.10
C LEU A 252 -1.86 14.38 9.86
N VAL A 253 -1.51 15.40 9.07
CA VAL A 253 -2.15 15.72 7.80
C VAL A 253 -2.02 14.54 6.83
N MET A 254 -0.82 14.03 6.62
CA MET A 254 -0.58 12.93 5.67
C MET A 254 -1.18 11.60 6.17
N LEU A 255 -1.14 11.34 7.48
CA LEU A 255 -1.81 10.17 8.06
C LEU A 255 -3.33 10.26 7.85
N SER A 256 -3.96 11.40 8.16
CA SER A 256 -5.40 11.59 7.97
C SER A 256 -5.79 11.48 6.50
N LEU A 257 -5.02 12.06 5.57
CA LEU A 257 -5.24 11.92 4.12
C LEU A 257 -5.14 10.46 3.67
N SER A 258 -4.17 9.71 4.20
CA SER A 258 -4.03 8.29 3.87
C SER A 258 -5.24 7.48 4.34
N LEU A 259 -5.83 7.79 5.50
CA LEU A 259 -7.06 7.16 5.97
C LEU A 259 -8.26 7.50 5.10
N VAL A 260 -8.42 8.78 4.70
CA VAL A 260 -9.50 9.23 3.82
C VAL A 260 -9.43 8.51 2.48
N PHE A 261 -8.27 8.54 1.83
CA PHE A 261 -8.10 7.97 0.49
C PHE A 261 -8.00 6.45 0.51
N GLY A 262 -7.39 5.84 1.53
CA GLY A 262 -7.35 4.39 1.70
C GLY A 262 -8.73 3.77 1.89
N MET A 263 -9.59 4.41 2.71
CA MET A 263 -10.98 3.97 2.85
C MET A 263 -11.78 4.20 1.56
N GLN A 264 -11.61 5.34 0.89
CA GLN A 264 -12.30 5.61 -0.37
C GLN A 264 -11.84 4.64 -1.48
N PHE A 265 -10.55 4.35 -1.54
CA PHE A 265 -10.01 3.31 -2.42
C PHE A 265 -10.68 1.96 -2.15
N THR A 266 -10.70 1.52 -0.89
CA THR A 266 -11.30 0.24 -0.48
C THR A 266 -12.76 0.14 -0.91
N ARG A 267 -13.55 1.18 -0.62
CA ARG A 267 -14.97 1.24 -0.98
C ARG A 267 -15.19 1.17 -2.50
N THR A 268 -14.39 1.93 -3.25
CA THR A 268 -14.49 1.97 -4.72
C THR A 268 -13.95 0.70 -5.35
N PHE A 269 -12.83 0.17 -4.85
CA PHE A 269 -12.19 -1.02 -5.39
C PHE A 269 -13.03 -2.29 -5.19
N LEU A 270 -13.60 -2.46 -4.00
CA LEU A 270 -14.42 -3.64 -3.66
C LEU A 270 -15.88 -3.49 -4.08
N ASP A 271 -16.35 -2.27 -4.38
CA ASP A 271 -17.78 -1.95 -4.57
C ASP A 271 -18.62 -2.31 -3.34
N THR A 272 -18.19 -1.83 -2.17
CA THR A 272 -18.76 -2.20 -0.87
C THR A 272 -20.23 -1.84 -0.72
N ALA A 273 -20.69 -0.79 -1.40
CA ALA A 273 -22.07 -0.35 -1.40
C ALA A 273 -23.00 -1.44 -1.97
N ALA A 274 -22.54 -2.22 -2.97
CA ALA A 274 -23.34 -3.26 -3.60
C ALA A 274 -23.48 -4.53 -2.72
N PHE A 275 -22.41 -4.92 -2.01
CA PHE A 275 -22.45 -6.20 -1.28
C PHE A 275 -22.56 -6.09 0.25
N ALA A 276 -22.25 -4.94 0.84
CA ALA A 276 -22.26 -4.71 2.28
C ALA A 276 -22.72 -3.29 2.66
N PRO A 277 -23.95 -2.86 2.32
CA PRO A 277 -24.38 -1.45 2.42
C PRO A 277 -24.32 -0.89 3.85
N ARG A 278 -24.55 -1.71 4.89
CA ARG A 278 -24.44 -1.28 6.29
C ARG A 278 -23.01 -0.99 6.69
N LEU A 279 -22.07 -1.84 6.31
CA LEU A 279 -20.64 -1.63 6.57
C LEU A 279 -20.08 -0.49 5.71
N ASP A 280 -20.58 -0.30 4.48
CA ASP A 280 -20.24 0.85 3.65
C ASP A 280 -20.71 2.17 4.28
N ALA A 281 -21.89 2.19 4.91
CA ALA A 281 -22.35 3.35 5.68
C ALA A 281 -21.42 3.65 6.87
N PHE A 282 -20.98 2.62 7.59
CA PHE A 282 -20.01 2.78 8.67
C PHE A 282 -18.64 3.24 8.16
N ALA A 283 -18.17 2.71 7.03
CA ALA A 283 -16.95 3.16 6.36
C ALA A 283 -17.01 4.64 5.96
N ARG A 284 -18.16 5.13 5.52
CA ARG A 284 -18.37 6.59 5.28
C ARG A 284 -18.24 7.42 6.56
N ILE A 285 -18.78 6.93 7.67
CA ILE A 285 -18.64 7.62 8.96
C ILE A 285 -17.16 7.70 9.35
N THR A 286 -16.42 6.60 9.31
CA THR A 286 -14.98 6.62 9.64
C THR A 286 -14.18 7.52 8.70
N GLN A 287 -14.55 7.58 7.43
CA GLN A 287 -13.94 8.49 6.46
C GLN A 287 -14.20 9.96 6.79
N TRP A 288 -15.41 10.33 7.19
CA TRP A 288 -15.72 11.68 7.65
C TRP A 288 -15.02 12.05 8.96
N LEU A 289 -14.85 11.09 9.88
CA LEU A 289 -14.01 11.28 11.06
C LEU A 289 -12.55 11.53 10.69
N ALA A 290 -12.02 10.86 9.67
CA ALA A 290 -10.68 11.12 9.17
C ALA A 290 -10.55 12.52 8.53
N VAL A 291 -11.58 12.98 7.81
CA VAL A 291 -11.65 14.37 7.30
C VAL A 291 -11.69 15.38 8.47
N LEU A 292 -12.44 15.08 9.52
CA LEU A 292 -12.45 15.93 10.72
C LEU A 292 -11.06 15.96 11.38
N GLY A 293 -10.38 14.81 11.51
CA GLY A 293 -9.00 14.71 11.97
C GLY A 293 -8.02 15.51 11.11
N LEU A 294 -8.19 15.46 9.80
CA LEU A 294 -7.41 16.26 8.84
C LEU A 294 -7.60 17.77 9.10
N LEU A 295 -8.84 18.24 9.24
CA LEU A 295 -9.12 19.65 9.49
C LEU A 295 -8.60 20.08 10.86
N ALA A 296 -8.76 19.24 11.88
CA ALA A 296 -8.24 19.49 13.22
C ALA A 296 -6.72 19.59 13.24
N SER A 297 -6.02 18.85 12.38
CA SER A 297 -4.54 18.86 12.28
C SER A 297 -3.97 20.24 11.91
N PHE A 298 -4.77 21.15 11.34
CA PHE A 298 -4.34 22.52 11.04
C PHE A 298 -4.59 23.53 12.17
N THR A 299 -5.45 23.18 13.14
CA THR A 299 -5.96 24.17 14.11
C THR A 299 -5.71 23.80 15.56
N ALA A 300 -5.57 22.51 15.88
CA ALA A 300 -5.42 22.03 17.24
C ALA A 300 -3.98 21.52 17.53
N PRO A 301 -3.55 21.53 18.80
CA PRO A 301 -2.24 21.01 19.19
C PRO A 301 -2.07 19.53 18.83
N TYR A 302 -0.87 19.15 18.38
CA TYR A 302 -0.50 17.79 18.00
C TYR A 302 -0.90 16.74 19.04
N ALA A 303 -0.58 16.99 20.32
CA ALA A 303 -0.84 16.09 21.43
C ALA A 303 -2.33 15.69 21.60
N LEU A 304 -3.25 16.58 21.22
CA LEU A 304 -4.70 16.31 21.32
C LEU A 304 -5.21 15.45 20.15
N ILE A 305 -4.53 15.45 19.01
CA ILE A 305 -5.03 14.85 17.77
C ILE A 305 -4.39 13.49 17.52
N ILE A 306 -3.13 13.29 17.91
CA ILE A 306 -2.38 12.08 17.59
C ILE A 306 -3.09 10.80 18.10
N LEU A 307 -3.57 10.80 19.34
CA LEU A 307 -4.20 9.62 19.91
C LEU A 307 -5.58 9.30 19.27
N PRO A 308 -6.52 10.25 19.08
CA PRO A 308 -7.75 10.01 18.32
C PRO A 308 -7.49 9.48 16.90
N VAL A 309 -6.51 10.05 16.17
CA VAL A 309 -6.18 9.61 14.80
C VAL A 309 -5.54 8.22 14.82
N ALA A 310 -4.70 7.91 15.79
CA ALA A 310 -4.14 6.56 15.96
C ALA A 310 -5.23 5.51 16.22
N ILE A 311 -6.20 5.81 17.09
CA ILE A 311 -7.36 4.93 17.33
C ILE A 311 -8.18 4.76 16.05
N LEU A 312 -8.44 5.87 15.33
CA LEU A 312 -9.16 5.83 14.07
C LEU A 312 -8.42 4.97 13.02
N THR A 313 -7.08 5.02 13.00
CA THR A 313 -6.26 4.18 12.11
C THR A 313 -6.53 2.70 12.36
N VAL A 314 -6.59 2.26 13.63
CA VAL A 314 -6.90 0.86 13.99
C VAL A 314 -8.31 0.48 13.53
N ILE A 315 -9.30 1.36 13.76
CA ILE A 315 -10.69 1.12 13.35
C ILE A 315 -10.79 1.00 11.82
N VAL A 316 -10.20 1.94 11.08
CA VAL A 316 -10.20 1.96 9.60
C VAL A 316 -9.52 0.72 9.06
N THR A 317 -8.34 0.35 9.57
CA THR A 317 -7.61 -0.84 9.13
C THR A 317 -8.40 -2.12 9.39
N THR A 318 -9.00 -2.25 10.57
CA THR A 318 -9.87 -3.39 10.89
C THR A 318 -11.05 -3.49 9.93
N LEU A 319 -11.69 -2.35 9.64
CA LEU A 319 -12.82 -2.30 8.72
C LEU A 319 -12.43 -2.68 7.29
N ILE A 320 -11.26 -2.24 6.82
CA ILE A 320 -10.71 -2.62 5.52
C ILE A 320 -10.52 -4.14 5.41
N ILE A 321 -9.97 -4.76 6.44
CA ILE A 321 -9.79 -6.22 6.49
C ILE A 321 -11.14 -6.95 6.49
N VAL A 322 -12.12 -6.48 7.26
CA VAL A 322 -13.47 -7.06 7.28
C VAL A 322 -14.13 -6.96 5.91
N LEU A 323 -14.10 -5.78 5.29
CA LEU A 323 -14.69 -5.56 3.96
C LEU A 323 -14.00 -6.42 2.89
N GLY A 324 -12.67 -6.49 2.91
CA GLY A 324 -11.89 -7.34 2.00
C GLY A 324 -12.21 -8.82 2.17
N SER A 325 -12.35 -9.29 3.42
CA SER A 325 -12.72 -10.68 3.73
C SER A 325 -14.12 -11.03 3.22
N ILE A 326 -15.10 -10.15 3.39
CA ILE A 326 -16.44 -10.34 2.85
C ILE A 326 -16.41 -10.40 1.32
N GLY A 327 -15.65 -9.50 0.67
CA GLY A 327 -15.46 -9.51 -0.77
C GLY A 327 -14.86 -10.82 -1.27
N LEU A 328 -13.89 -11.37 -0.52
CA LEU A 328 -13.26 -12.65 -0.82
C LEU A 328 -14.27 -13.83 -0.70
N ILE A 329 -15.04 -13.87 0.39
CA ILE A 329 -16.08 -14.90 0.64
C ILE A 329 -17.16 -14.86 -0.46
N LYS A 330 -17.52 -13.67 -0.93
CA LYS A 330 -18.48 -13.50 -2.03
C LYS A 330 -17.90 -13.81 -3.42
N GLY A 331 -16.65 -14.28 -3.50
CA GLY A 331 -16.02 -14.74 -4.74
C GLY A 331 -15.50 -13.61 -5.64
N TYR A 332 -15.39 -12.38 -5.15
CA TYR A 332 -14.80 -11.29 -5.91
C TYR A 332 -13.29 -11.50 -6.08
N ARG A 333 -12.90 -11.92 -7.28
CA ARG A 333 -11.52 -12.35 -7.57
C ARG A 333 -10.43 -11.32 -7.23
N PRO A 334 -10.60 -10.01 -7.51
CA PRO A 334 -9.60 -9.01 -7.16
C PRO A 334 -9.35 -8.87 -5.66
N ALA A 335 -10.32 -9.24 -4.80
CA ALA A 335 -10.18 -9.20 -3.36
C ALA A 335 -9.05 -10.11 -2.82
N ARG A 336 -8.61 -11.12 -3.58
CA ARG A 336 -7.49 -12.00 -3.18
C ARG A 336 -6.18 -11.21 -3.07
N PHE A 337 -5.81 -10.49 -4.12
CA PHE A 337 -4.61 -9.66 -4.11
C PHE A 337 -4.71 -8.52 -3.10
N PHE A 338 -5.89 -7.93 -2.95
CA PHE A 338 -6.18 -6.91 -1.95
C PHE A 338 -5.92 -7.43 -0.52
N MET A 339 -6.42 -8.61 -0.17
CA MET A 339 -6.21 -9.20 1.16
C MET A 339 -4.76 -9.59 1.43
N ILE A 340 -4.05 -10.11 0.41
CA ILE A 340 -2.63 -10.42 0.54
C ILE A 340 -1.83 -9.12 0.75
N ALA A 341 -2.15 -8.05 0.03
CA ALA A 341 -1.50 -6.75 0.15
C ALA A 341 -1.62 -6.20 1.59
N TRP A 342 -2.83 -6.12 2.12
CA TRP A 342 -3.06 -5.67 3.49
C TRP A 342 -2.44 -6.62 4.53
N GLY A 343 -2.43 -7.93 4.27
CA GLY A 343 -1.74 -8.91 5.10
C GLY A 343 -0.24 -8.65 5.19
N MET A 344 0.42 -8.32 4.08
CA MET A 344 1.85 -7.98 4.05
C MET A 344 2.16 -6.70 4.83
N LEU A 345 1.34 -5.65 4.63
CA LEU A 345 1.48 -4.41 5.40
C LEU A 345 1.34 -4.67 6.90
N LEU A 346 0.28 -5.36 7.33
CA LEU A 346 0.04 -5.65 8.75
C LEU A 346 1.12 -6.54 9.36
N THR A 347 1.68 -7.47 8.60
CA THR A 347 2.83 -8.28 9.03
C THR A 347 4.04 -7.38 9.29
N GLY A 348 4.34 -6.45 8.38
CA GLY A 348 5.42 -5.48 8.56
C GLY A 348 5.20 -4.59 9.79
N VAL A 349 3.98 -4.08 9.98
CA VAL A 349 3.60 -3.30 11.18
C VAL A 349 3.77 -4.13 12.45
N MET A 350 3.31 -5.38 12.45
CA MET A 350 3.43 -6.28 13.62
C MET A 350 4.88 -6.52 14.01
N ILE A 351 5.75 -6.82 13.03
CA ILE A 351 7.19 -7.01 13.29
C ILE A 351 7.80 -5.75 13.89
N TYR A 352 7.49 -4.58 13.31
CA TYR A 352 7.97 -3.29 13.81
C TYR A 352 7.47 -3.02 15.24
N MET A 353 6.20 -3.25 15.53
CA MET A 353 5.63 -3.07 16.88
C MET A 353 6.27 -4.02 17.90
N LEU A 354 6.45 -5.30 17.55
CA LEU A 354 7.13 -6.27 18.44
C LEU A 354 8.57 -5.84 18.75
N LYS A 355 9.25 -5.19 17.79
CA LYS A 355 10.58 -4.58 18.02
C LYS A 355 10.46 -3.40 18.99
N VAL A 356 9.48 -2.49 18.80
CA VAL A 356 9.27 -1.33 19.68
C VAL A 356 8.98 -1.77 21.11
N PHE A 357 8.19 -2.84 21.30
CA PHE A 357 7.92 -3.42 22.63
C PHE A 357 9.06 -4.29 23.18
N GLY A 358 10.22 -4.36 22.52
CA GLY A 358 11.39 -5.12 22.98
C GLY A 358 11.25 -6.64 22.88
N VAL A 359 10.20 -7.17 22.25
CA VAL A 359 9.99 -8.62 22.02
C VAL A 359 10.93 -9.15 20.94
N LEU A 360 11.16 -8.35 19.88
CA LEU A 360 12.12 -8.66 18.82
C LEU A 360 13.37 -7.79 18.93
N PRO A 361 14.55 -8.31 18.55
CA PRO A 361 15.79 -7.54 18.59
C PRO A 361 15.72 -6.37 17.63
N HIS A 362 16.38 -5.26 18.03
CA HIS A 362 16.60 -4.11 17.13
C HIS A 362 17.69 -4.48 16.12
N ASN A 363 17.32 -4.67 14.88
CA ASN A 363 18.22 -4.91 13.74
C ASN A 363 17.63 -4.30 12.45
N THR A 364 18.39 -4.28 11.38
CA THR A 364 18.01 -3.69 10.09
C THR A 364 16.69 -4.25 9.56
N PHE A 365 16.43 -5.54 9.73
CA PHE A 365 15.18 -6.16 9.27
C PHE A 365 13.97 -5.68 10.07
N THR A 366 14.03 -5.76 11.41
CA THR A 366 12.90 -5.38 12.27
C THR A 366 12.63 -3.89 12.25
N GLN A 367 13.67 -3.07 12.07
CA GLN A 367 13.55 -1.62 11.92
C GLN A 367 12.83 -1.22 10.63
N ASN A 368 13.14 -1.90 9.52
CA ASN A 368 12.60 -1.57 8.20
C ASN A 368 11.41 -2.46 7.78
N ALA A 369 10.93 -3.36 8.66
CA ALA A 369 9.86 -4.30 8.33
C ALA A 369 8.56 -3.61 7.92
N PHE A 370 8.22 -2.49 8.56
CA PHE A 370 7.04 -1.70 8.20
C PHE A 370 7.14 -1.12 6.78
N GLN A 371 8.29 -0.57 6.40
CA GLN A 371 8.54 -0.03 5.07
C GLN A 371 8.56 -1.13 4.00
N ALA A 372 9.22 -2.26 4.28
CA ALA A 372 9.20 -3.41 3.39
C ALA A 372 7.77 -3.92 3.17
N GLY A 373 6.97 -4.03 4.24
CA GLY A 373 5.55 -4.39 4.18
C GLY A 373 4.74 -3.42 3.32
N SER A 374 4.98 -2.11 3.46
CA SER A 374 4.27 -1.09 2.67
C SER A 374 4.63 -1.12 1.18
N LEU A 375 5.87 -1.37 0.83
CA LEU A 375 6.28 -1.51 -0.58
C LEU A 375 5.64 -2.74 -1.21
N LEU A 376 5.64 -3.87 -0.50
CA LEU A 376 4.97 -5.09 -0.96
C LEU A 376 3.45 -4.91 -1.10
N GLU A 377 2.81 -4.22 -0.14
CA GLU A 377 1.40 -3.85 -0.23
C GLU A 377 1.12 -3.07 -1.51
N MET A 378 1.91 -2.04 -1.83
CA MET A 378 1.71 -1.22 -3.01
C MET A 378 1.84 -2.00 -4.33
N VAL A 379 2.84 -2.90 -4.43
CA VAL A 379 2.99 -3.79 -5.58
C VAL A 379 1.76 -4.69 -5.73
N LEU A 380 1.31 -5.29 -4.64
CA LEU A 380 0.16 -6.20 -4.63
C LEU A 380 -1.17 -5.47 -4.89
N LEU A 381 -1.34 -4.24 -4.40
CA LEU A 381 -2.50 -3.42 -4.74
C LEU A 381 -2.51 -3.02 -6.22
N SER A 382 -1.34 -2.76 -6.83
CA SER A 382 -1.22 -2.55 -8.27
C SER A 382 -1.69 -3.78 -9.07
N LEU A 383 -1.29 -4.99 -8.64
CA LEU A 383 -1.78 -6.25 -9.22
C LEU A 383 -3.29 -6.46 -8.98
N ALA A 384 -3.80 -6.06 -7.80
CA ALA A 384 -5.22 -6.09 -7.51
C ALA A 384 -6.01 -5.20 -8.47
N LEU A 385 -5.53 -3.98 -8.73
CA LEU A 385 -6.13 -3.06 -9.70
C LEU A 385 -6.12 -3.62 -11.11
N ALA A 386 -5.01 -4.22 -11.55
CA ALA A 386 -4.95 -4.91 -12.86
C ALA A 386 -5.95 -6.07 -12.95
N SER A 387 -6.11 -6.84 -11.86
CA SER A 387 -7.13 -7.91 -11.77
C SER A 387 -8.55 -7.37 -11.84
N ARG A 388 -8.83 -6.21 -11.22
CA ARG A 388 -10.12 -5.52 -11.30
C ARG A 388 -10.46 -5.10 -12.74
N VAL A 389 -9.51 -4.53 -13.46
CA VAL A 389 -9.70 -4.16 -14.87
C VAL A 389 -10.11 -5.37 -15.70
N ARG A 390 -9.41 -6.50 -15.54
CA ARG A 390 -9.77 -7.76 -16.22
C ARG A 390 -11.18 -8.22 -15.86
N GLU A 391 -11.57 -8.10 -14.58
CA GLU A 391 -12.90 -8.50 -14.14
C GLU A 391 -13.99 -7.60 -14.74
N LEU A 392 -13.79 -6.28 -14.80
CA LEU A 392 -14.70 -5.35 -15.46
C LEU A 392 -14.83 -5.66 -16.97
N GLN A 393 -13.72 -5.96 -17.64
CA GLN A 393 -13.74 -6.39 -19.05
C GLN A 393 -14.51 -7.71 -19.23
N ARG A 394 -14.34 -8.66 -18.32
CA ARG A 394 -15.12 -9.93 -18.35
C ARG A 394 -16.61 -9.70 -18.12
N GLN A 395 -16.99 -8.67 -17.37
CA GLN A 395 -18.41 -8.35 -17.13
C GLN A 395 -19.02 -7.52 -18.25
N SER A 396 -18.25 -6.98 -19.17
CA SER A 396 -18.76 -6.27 -20.33
C SER A 396 -19.58 -7.22 -21.22
N ARG A 397 -20.79 -6.79 -21.57
CA ARG A 397 -21.69 -7.51 -22.50
C ARG A 397 -21.55 -7.04 -23.94
N THR A 398 -20.69 -6.08 -24.20
CA THR A 398 -20.55 -5.41 -25.49
C THR A 398 -19.18 -5.70 -26.09
N ASP A 399 -19.14 -6.00 -27.39
CA ASP A 399 -17.90 -6.10 -28.16
C ASP A 399 -17.29 -4.70 -28.36
N THR A 400 -15.98 -4.58 -28.08
CA THR A 400 -15.29 -3.28 -28.07
C THR A 400 -15.12 -2.66 -29.47
N LEU A 401 -15.03 -3.50 -30.51
CA LEU A 401 -14.84 -3.07 -31.90
C LEU A 401 -16.17 -2.66 -32.56
N THR A 402 -17.15 -3.58 -32.52
CA THR A 402 -18.42 -3.44 -33.27
C THR A 402 -19.52 -2.77 -32.45
N ARG A 403 -19.35 -2.62 -31.13
CA ARG A 403 -20.31 -2.03 -30.19
C ARG A 403 -21.66 -2.76 -30.09
N ILE A 404 -21.80 -3.93 -30.70
CA ILE A 404 -22.94 -4.83 -30.49
C ILE A 404 -22.69 -5.80 -29.30
N PRO A 405 -23.72 -6.53 -28.81
CA PRO A 405 -23.55 -7.58 -27.83
C PRO A 405 -22.46 -8.59 -28.21
N ASN A 406 -21.66 -9.01 -27.23
CA ASN A 406 -20.60 -10.00 -27.41
C ASN A 406 -21.10 -11.43 -27.13
N ARG A 407 -20.21 -12.43 -27.25
CA ARG A 407 -20.49 -13.84 -26.98
C ARG A 407 -21.18 -14.07 -25.64
N ARG A 408 -20.72 -13.38 -24.57
CA ARG A 408 -21.32 -13.53 -23.25
C ARG A 408 -22.78 -13.06 -23.23
N ALA A 409 -23.08 -11.93 -23.88
CA ALA A 409 -24.45 -11.46 -24.00
C ALA A 409 -25.31 -12.44 -24.84
N PHE A 410 -24.71 -13.04 -25.89
CA PHE A 410 -25.37 -14.11 -26.66
C PHE A 410 -25.75 -15.29 -25.77
N ASP A 411 -24.83 -15.84 -24.98
CA ASP A 411 -25.04 -16.99 -24.11
C ASP A 411 -26.22 -16.73 -23.13
N GLU A 412 -26.24 -15.53 -22.53
CA GLU A 412 -27.32 -15.12 -21.61
C GLU A 412 -28.68 -14.96 -22.32
N LEU A 413 -28.71 -14.28 -23.46
CA LEU A 413 -29.93 -14.03 -24.23
C LEU A 413 -30.50 -15.33 -24.83
N ALA A 414 -29.62 -16.14 -25.40
CA ALA A 414 -30.01 -17.42 -25.98
C ALA A 414 -30.59 -18.39 -24.91
N ALA A 415 -30.03 -18.41 -23.70
CA ALA A 415 -30.58 -19.22 -22.60
C ALA A 415 -31.97 -18.76 -22.19
N ILE A 416 -32.22 -17.44 -22.08
CA ILE A 416 -33.53 -16.88 -21.73
C ILE A 416 -34.57 -17.26 -22.78
N GLU A 417 -34.25 -17.08 -24.06
CA GLU A 417 -35.17 -17.35 -25.15
C GLU A 417 -35.40 -18.86 -25.35
N PHE A 418 -34.40 -19.70 -25.11
CA PHE A 418 -34.53 -21.14 -25.14
C PHE A 418 -35.48 -21.64 -24.04
N ASP A 419 -35.37 -21.10 -22.84
CA ASP A 419 -36.30 -21.41 -21.75
C ASP A 419 -37.75 -20.97 -22.05
N ARG A 420 -37.92 -19.86 -22.78
CA ARG A 420 -39.22 -19.42 -23.28
C ARG A 420 -39.76 -20.40 -24.33
N ALA A 421 -38.90 -20.83 -25.25
CA ALA A 421 -39.28 -21.80 -26.29
C ALA A 421 -39.70 -23.14 -25.67
N ARG A 422 -39.02 -23.63 -24.63
CA ARG A 422 -39.40 -24.86 -23.90
C ARG A 422 -40.77 -24.77 -23.22
N ARG A 423 -41.24 -23.58 -22.88
CA ARG A 423 -42.60 -23.35 -22.30
C ARG A 423 -43.69 -23.17 -23.35
N GLY A 424 -43.47 -23.59 -24.56
CA GLY A 424 -44.45 -23.55 -25.64
C GLY A 424 -44.22 -22.46 -26.70
N GLY A 425 -43.14 -21.68 -26.56
CA GLY A 425 -42.70 -20.76 -27.60
C GLY A 425 -41.91 -21.45 -28.71
N VAL A 426 -41.25 -20.63 -29.52
CA VAL A 426 -40.32 -21.06 -30.57
C VAL A 426 -39.19 -20.04 -30.66
N MET A 427 -37.97 -20.49 -30.93
CA MET A 427 -36.86 -19.62 -31.29
C MET A 427 -35.97 -20.24 -32.35
N ALA A 428 -35.22 -19.41 -33.05
CA ALA A 428 -34.19 -19.85 -33.97
C ALA A 428 -32.86 -19.18 -33.65
N LEU A 429 -31.77 -19.85 -34.02
CA LEU A 429 -30.41 -19.32 -33.99
C LEU A 429 -29.85 -19.23 -35.40
N LEU A 430 -29.16 -18.14 -35.70
CA LEU A 430 -28.32 -18.00 -36.87
C LEU A 430 -26.86 -17.94 -36.41
N VAL A 431 -26.00 -18.73 -37.04
CA VAL A 431 -24.53 -18.60 -36.92
C VAL A 431 -24.00 -18.13 -38.26
N ILE A 432 -23.26 -17.03 -38.25
CA ILE A 432 -22.84 -16.31 -39.44
C ILE A 432 -21.31 -16.17 -39.41
N ASP A 433 -20.70 -16.33 -40.59
CA ASP A 433 -19.25 -16.12 -40.74
C ASP A 433 -19.01 -15.32 -42.04
N ILE A 434 -18.01 -14.39 -41.97
CA ILE A 434 -17.62 -13.62 -43.13
C ILE A 434 -16.73 -14.47 -44.02
N ASP A 435 -17.16 -14.66 -45.25
CA ASP A 435 -16.46 -15.52 -46.20
C ASP A 435 -15.06 -14.94 -46.55
N HIS A 436 -14.05 -15.80 -46.47
CA HIS A 436 -12.66 -15.47 -46.81
C HIS A 436 -12.05 -14.28 -46.03
N PHE A 437 -12.53 -13.98 -44.84
CA PHE A 437 -12.10 -12.81 -44.06
C PHE A 437 -10.58 -12.80 -43.76
N LYS A 438 -9.99 -13.96 -43.47
CA LYS A 438 -8.54 -14.06 -43.30
C LYS A 438 -7.80 -13.59 -44.55
N ARG A 439 -8.20 -14.05 -45.74
CA ARG A 439 -7.59 -13.62 -47.02
C ARG A 439 -7.77 -12.13 -47.24
N PHE A 440 -8.92 -11.60 -46.88
CA PHE A 440 -9.20 -10.17 -46.94
C PHE A 440 -8.20 -9.38 -46.05
N ASN A 441 -7.98 -9.82 -44.82
CA ASN A 441 -7.01 -9.18 -43.90
C ASN A 441 -5.57 -9.27 -44.45
N ASP A 442 -5.20 -10.42 -45.04
CA ASP A 442 -3.87 -10.61 -45.61
C ASP A 442 -3.62 -9.70 -46.82
N GLU A 443 -4.68 -9.35 -47.59
CA GLU A 443 -4.62 -8.52 -48.76
C GLU A 443 -4.75 -7.02 -48.47
N TYR A 444 -5.68 -6.62 -47.56
CA TYR A 444 -6.04 -5.21 -47.31
C TYR A 444 -5.61 -4.69 -45.91
N GLY A 445 -5.05 -5.54 -45.10
CA GLY A 445 -4.59 -5.23 -43.75
C GLY A 445 -5.69 -5.26 -42.68
N HIS A 446 -5.30 -5.48 -41.43
CA HIS A 446 -6.20 -5.61 -40.28
C HIS A 446 -7.09 -4.38 -40.03
N ALA A 447 -6.58 -3.18 -40.27
CA ALA A 447 -7.36 -1.94 -40.09
C ALA A 447 -8.60 -1.90 -41.03
N ARG A 448 -8.44 -2.38 -42.26
CA ARG A 448 -9.55 -2.49 -43.22
C ARG A 448 -10.50 -3.62 -42.85
N GLY A 449 -9.98 -4.73 -42.33
CA GLY A 449 -10.81 -5.81 -41.76
C GLY A 449 -11.67 -5.35 -40.59
N ASP A 450 -11.13 -4.52 -39.71
CA ASP A 450 -11.89 -3.92 -38.59
C ASP A 450 -13.04 -3.03 -39.08
N GLU A 451 -12.85 -2.28 -40.17
CA GLU A 451 -13.93 -1.51 -40.81
C GLU A 451 -15.03 -2.43 -41.37
N VAL A 452 -14.64 -3.52 -42.03
CA VAL A 452 -15.59 -4.54 -42.55
C VAL A 452 -16.40 -5.14 -41.40
N LEU A 453 -15.78 -5.51 -40.30
CA LEU A 453 -16.49 -6.05 -39.12
C LEU A 453 -17.52 -5.07 -38.57
N LYS A 454 -17.20 -3.77 -38.48
CA LYS A 454 -18.15 -2.72 -38.06
C LYS A 454 -19.31 -2.58 -39.05
N GLN A 455 -19.03 -2.55 -40.35
CA GLN A 455 -20.04 -2.45 -41.38
C GLN A 455 -20.97 -3.66 -41.40
N VAL A 456 -20.44 -4.88 -41.29
CA VAL A 456 -21.25 -6.09 -41.22
C VAL A 456 -22.14 -6.08 -39.97
N ALA A 457 -21.58 -5.72 -38.81
CA ALA A 457 -22.35 -5.59 -37.55
C ALA A 457 -23.52 -4.61 -37.71
N GLU A 458 -23.29 -3.44 -38.29
CA GLU A 458 -24.31 -2.41 -38.54
C GLU A 458 -25.41 -2.93 -39.46
N LYS A 459 -25.03 -3.61 -40.54
CA LYS A 459 -26.00 -4.20 -41.47
C LYS A 459 -26.85 -5.29 -40.84
N LEU A 460 -26.22 -6.16 -40.04
CA LEU A 460 -26.95 -7.21 -39.33
C LEU A 460 -27.96 -6.62 -38.33
N VAL A 461 -27.58 -5.56 -37.59
CA VAL A 461 -28.50 -4.89 -36.66
C VAL A 461 -29.65 -4.19 -37.38
N ASN A 462 -29.37 -3.50 -38.47
CA ASN A 462 -30.39 -2.77 -39.25
C ASN A 462 -31.29 -3.70 -40.07
N GLY A 463 -30.83 -4.94 -40.33
CA GLY A 463 -31.57 -5.92 -41.13
C GLY A 463 -32.50 -6.85 -40.34
N VAL A 464 -32.57 -6.71 -39.00
CA VAL A 464 -33.44 -7.51 -38.13
C VAL A 464 -34.51 -6.64 -37.46
N ARG A 465 -35.57 -7.26 -36.95
CA ARG A 465 -36.64 -6.55 -36.24
C ARG A 465 -36.28 -6.23 -34.79
N GLN A 466 -37.02 -5.31 -34.21
CA GLN A 466 -36.93 -5.04 -32.78
C GLN A 466 -37.30 -6.31 -31.98
N GLY A 467 -36.43 -6.72 -31.09
CA GLY A 467 -36.54 -7.95 -30.28
C GLY A 467 -35.67 -9.11 -30.76
N ASP A 468 -35.11 -9.05 -31.98
CA ASP A 468 -34.03 -9.94 -32.38
C ASP A 468 -32.71 -9.45 -31.82
N HIS A 469 -31.79 -10.37 -31.49
CA HIS A 469 -30.52 -10.04 -30.87
C HIS A 469 -29.38 -10.42 -31.80
N VAL A 470 -28.56 -9.42 -32.18
CA VAL A 470 -27.36 -9.60 -32.98
C VAL A 470 -26.15 -9.52 -32.07
N CYS A 471 -25.27 -10.52 -32.11
CA CYS A 471 -24.09 -10.63 -31.25
C CYS A 471 -22.83 -10.94 -32.10
N ARG A 472 -21.70 -10.38 -31.72
CA ARG A 472 -20.40 -10.82 -32.23
C ARG A 472 -19.93 -12.00 -31.39
N PHE A 473 -19.85 -13.19 -32.00
CA PHE A 473 -19.52 -14.41 -31.29
C PHE A 473 -18.01 -14.59 -31.11
N GLY A 474 -17.22 -14.21 -32.12
CA GLY A 474 -15.76 -14.23 -32.05
C GLY A 474 -15.14 -13.88 -33.41
N GLY A 475 -13.92 -13.33 -33.47
CA GLY A 475 -13.22 -13.06 -34.72
C GLY A 475 -14.08 -12.40 -35.79
N GLU A 476 -14.38 -13.19 -36.83
CA GLU A 476 -15.28 -12.86 -37.97
C GLU A 476 -16.66 -13.49 -37.85
N GLU A 477 -16.99 -14.09 -36.69
CA GLU A 477 -18.25 -14.82 -36.47
C GLU A 477 -19.29 -13.97 -35.74
N PHE A 478 -20.52 -14.03 -36.20
CA PHE A 478 -21.70 -13.41 -35.59
C PHE A 478 -22.76 -14.49 -35.28
N ALA A 479 -23.51 -14.27 -34.22
CA ALA A 479 -24.63 -15.13 -33.86
C ALA A 479 -25.86 -14.28 -33.57
N LEU A 480 -27.03 -14.74 -34.08
CA LEU A 480 -28.28 -14.06 -33.86
C LEU A 480 -29.25 -14.97 -33.12
N VAL A 481 -29.98 -14.39 -32.17
CA VAL A 481 -31.08 -15.02 -31.49
C VAL A 481 -32.36 -14.39 -32.03
N LEU A 482 -33.24 -15.22 -32.61
CA LEU A 482 -34.51 -14.79 -33.17
C LEU A 482 -35.67 -15.39 -32.34
N PRO A 483 -36.16 -14.63 -31.33
CA PRO A 483 -37.32 -15.06 -30.56
C PRO A 483 -38.57 -15.19 -31.44
N ALA A 484 -39.48 -16.09 -31.08
CA ALA A 484 -40.75 -16.31 -31.77
C ALA A 484 -40.61 -16.49 -33.29
N SER A 485 -39.52 -17.18 -33.74
CA SER A 485 -39.24 -17.47 -35.15
C SER A 485 -39.05 -18.98 -35.35
N ASN A 486 -39.70 -19.54 -36.31
CA ASN A 486 -39.47 -20.92 -36.77
C ASN A 486 -38.31 -20.97 -37.79
N GLY A 487 -37.94 -22.18 -38.24
CA GLY A 487 -36.83 -22.37 -39.16
C GLY A 487 -36.99 -21.69 -40.51
N GLU A 488 -38.22 -21.67 -41.08
CA GLU A 488 -38.50 -21.01 -42.36
C GLU A 488 -38.45 -19.48 -42.27
N GLU A 489 -38.95 -18.92 -41.16
CA GLU A 489 -38.87 -17.49 -40.89
C GLU A 489 -37.42 -17.05 -40.68
N ALA A 490 -36.66 -17.84 -39.92
CA ALA A 490 -35.24 -17.60 -39.67
C ALA A 490 -34.40 -17.70 -40.95
N GLU A 491 -34.71 -18.66 -41.84
CA GLU A 491 -34.06 -18.80 -43.14
C GLU A 491 -34.32 -17.61 -44.05
N ARG A 492 -35.57 -17.08 -44.05
CA ARG A 492 -35.89 -15.84 -44.79
C ARG A 492 -35.12 -14.62 -44.27
N VAL A 493 -35.03 -14.46 -42.94
CA VAL A 493 -34.24 -13.40 -42.32
C VAL A 493 -32.77 -13.55 -42.72
N ALA A 494 -32.19 -14.73 -42.58
CA ALA A 494 -30.84 -15.04 -42.98
C ALA A 494 -30.54 -14.72 -44.45
N GLY A 495 -31.50 -15.08 -45.36
CA GLY A 495 -31.42 -14.77 -46.79
C GLY A 495 -31.40 -13.27 -47.07
N SER A 496 -32.23 -12.51 -46.37
CA SER A 496 -32.26 -11.04 -46.47
C SER A 496 -30.95 -10.40 -45.98
N LEU A 497 -30.42 -10.85 -44.82
CA LEU A 497 -29.15 -10.39 -44.28
C LEU A 497 -27.97 -10.67 -45.22
N ARG A 498 -27.94 -11.89 -45.79
CA ARG A 498 -26.91 -12.27 -46.76
C ARG A 498 -26.91 -11.36 -47.97
N LYS A 499 -28.07 -11.09 -48.55
CA LYS A 499 -28.22 -10.15 -49.69
C LYS A 499 -27.78 -8.73 -49.31
N LEU A 500 -28.23 -8.24 -48.16
CA LEU A 500 -27.89 -6.89 -47.65
C LEU A 500 -26.39 -6.72 -47.49
N VAL A 501 -25.67 -7.71 -46.96
CA VAL A 501 -24.23 -7.68 -46.84
C VAL A 501 -23.56 -7.70 -48.19
N GLN A 502 -24.01 -8.55 -49.13
CA GLN A 502 -23.44 -8.68 -50.45
C GLN A 502 -23.65 -7.42 -51.31
N GLU A 503 -24.86 -6.86 -51.33
CA GLU A 503 -25.23 -5.71 -52.20
C GLU A 503 -24.60 -4.40 -51.76
N THR A 504 -24.28 -4.27 -50.48
CA THR A 504 -23.70 -3.04 -49.92
C THR A 504 -22.17 -3.12 -49.73
N SER A 505 -21.53 -4.21 -50.15
CA SER A 505 -20.08 -4.31 -50.17
C SER A 505 -19.50 -3.50 -51.38
N SER A 506 -18.27 -2.93 -51.17
CA SER A 506 -17.59 -2.21 -52.25
C SER A 506 -17.29 -3.12 -53.45
N ALA A 507 -17.44 -2.63 -54.64
CA ALA A 507 -17.14 -3.37 -55.87
C ALA A 507 -15.68 -3.86 -55.93
N ASP A 508 -14.76 -3.06 -55.34
CA ASP A 508 -13.33 -3.37 -55.32
C ASP A 508 -12.94 -4.40 -54.26
N ALA A 509 -13.83 -4.64 -53.28
CA ALA A 509 -13.59 -5.57 -52.17
C ALA A 509 -14.91 -6.25 -51.71
N PRO A 510 -15.42 -7.19 -52.49
CA PRO A 510 -16.72 -7.80 -52.24
C PRO A 510 -16.67 -8.68 -50.98
N ILE A 511 -17.61 -8.45 -50.07
CA ILE A 511 -17.77 -9.19 -48.84
C ILE A 511 -19.07 -10.01 -48.91
N THR A 512 -18.98 -11.28 -48.61
CA THR A 512 -20.13 -12.17 -48.47
C THR A 512 -20.16 -12.86 -47.13
N ILE A 513 -21.29 -13.40 -46.74
CA ILE A 513 -21.45 -14.17 -45.49
C ILE A 513 -22.09 -15.52 -45.79
N SER A 514 -21.64 -16.54 -45.08
CA SER A 514 -22.30 -17.82 -45.00
C SER A 514 -23.10 -17.88 -43.70
N VAL A 515 -24.29 -18.49 -43.75
CA VAL A 515 -25.21 -18.53 -42.61
C VAL A 515 -25.71 -19.94 -42.39
N GLY A 516 -25.60 -20.44 -41.16
CA GLY A 516 -26.26 -21.64 -40.68
C GLY A 516 -27.45 -21.28 -39.81
N VAL A 517 -28.56 -21.95 -40.02
CA VAL A 517 -29.86 -21.72 -39.33
C VAL A 517 -30.32 -23.00 -38.63
N ALA A 518 -30.74 -22.87 -37.37
CA ALA A 518 -31.45 -23.93 -36.65
C ALA A 518 -32.56 -23.35 -35.79
N SER A 519 -33.70 -24.03 -35.71
CA SER A 519 -34.81 -23.63 -34.85
C SER A 519 -35.18 -24.76 -33.88
N THR A 520 -35.74 -24.41 -32.74
CA THR A 520 -36.26 -25.36 -31.74
C THR A 520 -37.35 -26.28 -32.28
N ARG A 521 -37.87 -26.04 -33.50
CA ARG A 521 -38.79 -26.92 -34.21
C ARG A 521 -38.11 -27.85 -35.21
N ASP A 522 -36.82 -27.68 -35.48
CA ASP A 522 -36.10 -28.50 -36.45
C ASP A 522 -35.59 -29.82 -35.85
N GLY A 523 -35.70 -29.99 -34.52
CA GLY A 523 -35.27 -31.20 -33.81
C GLY A 523 -35.54 -31.11 -32.31
N ALA A 524 -35.28 -32.21 -31.61
CA ALA A 524 -35.35 -32.25 -30.14
C ALA A 524 -34.00 -31.83 -29.54
N PHE A 525 -33.90 -30.58 -29.14
CA PHE A 525 -32.68 -30.04 -28.52
C PHE A 525 -32.84 -30.02 -27.00
N ALA A 526 -31.87 -30.59 -26.28
CA ALA A 526 -31.86 -30.62 -24.82
C ALA A 526 -31.33 -29.29 -24.20
N SER A 527 -30.48 -28.59 -24.93
CA SER A 527 -29.82 -27.36 -24.47
C SER A 527 -29.66 -26.33 -25.61
N VAL A 528 -29.32 -25.08 -25.21
CA VAL A 528 -28.92 -24.04 -26.17
C VAL A 528 -27.69 -24.49 -26.96
N ASP A 529 -26.74 -25.18 -26.30
CA ASP A 529 -25.52 -25.65 -26.95
C ASP A 529 -25.81 -26.68 -28.04
N ASP A 530 -26.84 -27.52 -27.88
CA ASP A 530 -27.27 -28.47 -28.93
C ASP A 530 -27.86 -27.73 -30.13
N LEU A 531 -28.69 -26.71 -29.89
CA LEU A 531 -29.26 -25.87 -30.93
C LEU A 531 -28.19 -25.08 -31.66
N PHE A 532 -27.22 -24.54 -30.92
CA PHE A 532 -26.07 -23.82 -31.49
C PHE A 532 -25.21 -24.75 -32.36
N ARG A 533 -24.89 -25.96 -31.88
CA ARG A 533 -24.16 -26.96 -32.67
C ARG A 533 -24.90 -27.35 -33.98
N ALA A 534 -26.22 -27.40 -33.95
CA ALA A 534 -26.99 -27.65 -35.14
C ALA A 534 -26.88 -26.50 -36.17
N ALA A 535 -26.98 -25.25 -35.71
CA ALA A 535 -26.75 -24.06 -36.55
C ALA A 535 -25.31 -23.99 -37.09
N ASP A 536 -24.31 -24.31 -36.27
CA ASP A 536 -22.89 -24.33 -36.65
C ASP A 536 -22.60 -25.42 -37.70
N SER A 537 -23.20 -26.63 -37.54
CA SER A 537 -23.14 -27.69 -38.56
C SER A 537 -23.76 -27.27 -39.91
N ALA A 538 -24.82 -26.49 -39.86
CA ALA A 538 -25.43 -25.91 -41.06
C ALA A 538 -24.53 -24.84 -41.69
N LEU A 539 -23.89 -23.99 -40.90
CA LEU A 539 -22.88 -23.02 -41.37
C LEU A 539 -21.71 -23.74 -42.04
N TYR A 540 -21.23 -24.79 -41.44
CA TYR A 540 -20.15 -25.60 -42.02
C TYR A 540 -20.51 -26.11 -43.43
N ARG A 541 -21.74 -26.64 -43.58
CA ARG A 541 -22.27 -27.04 -44.90
C ARG A 541 -22.32 -25.82 -45.86
N ALA A 542 -22.81 -24.66 -45.42
CA ALA A 542 -22.86 -23.46 -46.22
C ALA A 542 -21.47 -23.07 -46.78
N LYS A 543 -20.44 -23.18 -45.95
CA LYS A 543 -19.05 -22.93 -46.37
C LYS A 543 -18.52 -23.94 -47.37
N HIS A 544 -18.84 -25.22 -47.21
CA HIS A 544 -18.40 -26.29 -48.11
C HIS A 544 -19.12 -26.35 -49.44
N GLU A 545 -20.38 -25.98 -49.48
CA GLU A 545 -21.21 -25.98 -50.69
C GLU A 545 -20.96 -24.77 -51.60
N GLY A 546 -20.01 -23.89 -51.30
CA GLY A 546 -19.59 -22.79 -52.17
C GLY A 546 -19.79 -21.41 -51.57
N ARG A 547 -20.04 -21.28 -50.26
CA ARG A 547 -20.19 -20.02 -49.52
C ARG A 547 -21.30 -19.10 -50.02
N ASN A 548 -21.38 -17.89 -49.48
CA ASN A 548 -22.41 -16.90 -49.84
C ASN A 548 -23.81 -17.46 -49.89
N ARG A 549 -24.19 -18.25 -48.89
CA ARG A 549 -25.51 -18.95 -48.82
C ARG A 549 -26.00 -19.14 -47.42
N VAL A 550 -27.27 -19.46 -47.34
CA VAL A 550 -27.96 -19.89 -46.15
C VAL A 550 -28.19 -21.38 -46.22
N VAL A 551 -27.88 -22.11 -45.17
CA VAL A 551 -28.23 -23.52 -45.02
C VAL A 551 -28.98 -23.70 -43.70
N ARG A 552 -30.14 -24.32 -43.76
CA ARG A 552 -30.89 -24.71 -42.58
C ARG A 552 -30.49 -26.11 -42.12
N TYR A 553 -30.44 -26.27 -40.81
CA TYR A 553 -30.24 -27.59 -40.21
C TYR A 553 -31.40 -28.52 -40.59
N ALA A 554 -31.07 -29.69 -41.08
CA ALA A 554 -31.94 -30.80 -41.25
C ALA A 554 -31.39 -31.98 -40.44
N PRO A 555 -32.21 -32.63 -39.57
CA PRO A 555 -31.78 -33.70 -38.69
C PRO A 555 -31.25 -34.94 -39.42
#